data_4f8ac7782c8110d9dfd8c80b77c06427
#
_entry.id   4f8ac7782c8110d9dfd8c80b77c06427
#
_cell.length_a   1.000
_cell.length_b   1.000
_cell.length_c   1.000
_cell.angle_alpha   90.00
_cell.angle_beta   90.00
_cell.angle_gamma   90.00
#
_symmetry.space_group_name_H-M   'P 1'
#
loop_
_entity.id
_entity.type
_entity.pdbx_description
1 polymer ?
#
loop_
_entity_poly.entity_id
_entity_poly.type
_entity_poly.pdbx_seq_one_letter_code
_entity_poly.pdbx_strand_id
1 'polypeptide(L)'
;MKRGFAVFAGLVLFTQGEEKKVVQGHVFAWPFTEVEKMQPRGGSSKGTNVTLDGNASAHWKKLQSADLGDLERDRQAILAMTGSHRVSFDFIETMGFAEGYQPPKPYFSWGTEHVQVIKQEEKFISLQHTLVMYFKDKDGKESGPMVMKHWRQDWTFEDADLHTYRGENTWARKKRSPKSVKGAWSQAVYQVDDSPRYEVIGKWSHQGGMSVWTSESSWRPLPRREFSVRDDYNVLECVHEITVNPTGWVHLQNNRKLIAKDGKLSKYVGQELGVNRYERITAPSLMAAEETLKKTGAYWAEVREMWNEVYRTKDRFGLKSKVDEKKLYALHFGYAAQVEAGGYDAEAGRKHARETVSKFLTEGKPKKEGKY
;
A
#
# COMPACT_ATOMS: atom_id res chain seq x y z
N MET A 1 11.85 46.47 -76.87
CA MET A 1 12.03 45.11 -76.25
C MET A 1 12.11 45.28 -74.75
N LYS A 2 11.05 45.06 -73.98
CA LYS A 2 11.04 44.98 -72.54
C LYS A 2 10.38 43.65 -72.15
N ARG A 3 11.17 42.73 -71.64
CA ARG A 3 10.69 41.42 -71.12
C ARG A 3 10.18 41.63 -69.71
N GLY A 4 8.90 41.38 -69.46
CA GLY A 4 8.31 41.35 -68.12
C GLY A 4 8.60 39.97 -67.49
N PHE A 5 9.10 40.02 -66.27
CA PHE A 5 9.18 38.86 -65.34
C PHE A 5 7.90 38.78 -64.54
N ALA A 6 7.14 37.72 -64.74
CA ALA A 6 6.03 37.41 -63.85
C ALA A 6 6.56 36.63 -62.60
N VAL A 7 6.38 37.21 -61.41
CA VAL A 7 6.69 36.54 -60.15
C VAL A 7 5.43 35.80 -59.73
N PHE A 8 5.48 34.45 -59.73
CA PHE A 8 4.48 33.61 -59.10
C PHE A 8 4.75 33.56 -57.58
N ALA A 9 3.89 34.23 -56.81
CA ALA A 9 3.88 34.08 -55.36
C ALA A 9 3.12 32.79 -55.02
N GLY A 10 3.84 31.73 -54.72
CA GLY A 10 3.27 30.50 -54.15
C GLY A 10 2.90 30.73 -52.70
N LEU A 11 1.61 30.67 -52.39
CA LEU A 11 1.08 30.70 -51.02
C LEU A 11 1.38 29.35 -50.39
N VAL A 12 2.38 29.29 -49.51
CA VAL A 12 2.65 28.10 -48.67
C VAL A 12 1.70 28.21 -47.48
N LEU A 13 0.63 27.42 -47.51
CA LEU A 13 -0.21 27.17 -46.36
C LEU A 13 0.58 26.32 -45.38
N PHE A 14 1.11 26.96 -44.33
CA PHE A 14 1.57 26.26 -43.15
C PHE A 14 0.35 25.75 -42.40
N THR A 15 0.06 24.48 -42.49
CA THR A 15 -0.79 23.78 -41.54
C THR A 15 -0.04 23.80 -40.21
N GLN A 16 -0.55 24.57 -39.24
CA GLN A 16 -0.11 24.45 -37.86
C GLN A 16 -0.48 23.04 -37.36
N GLY A 17 0.47 22.11 -37.46
CA GLY A 17 0.39 20.89 -36.70
C GLY A 17 0.38 21.24 -35.21
N GLU A 18 -0.61 20.76 -34.50
CA GLU A 18 -0.59 20.83 -33.03
C GLU A 18 0.75 20.28 -32.55
N GLU A 19 1.62 21.14 -32.03
CA GLU A 19 2.80 20.73 -31.29
C GLU A 19 2.32 19.90 -30.10
N LYS A 20 2.46 18.58 -30.21
CA LYS A 20 2.34 17.71 -29.06
C LYS A 20 3.33 18.22 -28.03
N LYS A 21 2.84 18.81 -26.93
CA LYS A 21 3.67 19.14 -25.78
C LYS A 21 4.38 17.87 -25.34
N VAL A 22 5.65 17.75 -25.68
CA VAL A 22 6.53 16.70 -25.19
C VAL A 22 6.78 17.01 -23.74
N VAL A 23 6.13 16.29 -22.84
CA VAL A 23 6.45 16.34 -21.41
C VAL A 23 7.79 15.61 -21.27
N GLN A 24 8.86 16.38 -21.05
CA GLN A 24 10.14 15.80 -20.69
C GLN A 24 10.02 15.20 -19.28
N GLY A 25 9.99 13.87 -19.20
CA GLY A 25 10.05 13.14 -17.95
C GLY A 25 11.49 12.77 -17.61
N HIS A 26 11.82 12.77 -16.31
CA HIS A 26 13.09 12.22 -15.85
C HIS A 26 12.95 10.72 -15.61
N VAL A 27 13.91 9.94 -16.16
CA VAL A 27 14.04 8.50 -15.88
C VAL A 27 15.33 8.29 -15.10
N PHE A 28 15.22 8.04 -13.80
CA PHE A 28 16.37 7.89 -12.92
C PHE A 28 17.04 6.51 -13.02
N ALA A 29 16.29 5.48 -13.42
CA ALA A 29 16.78 4.11 -13.39
C ALA A 29 17.47 3.68 -14.70
N TRP A 30 16.91 4.05 -15.82
CA TRP A 30 17.32 3.56 -17.16
C TRP A 30 17.39 4.71 -18.17
N PRO A 31 18.39 5.62 -18.05
CA PRO A 31 18.43 6.90 -18.82
C PRO A 31 18.60 6.73 -20.31
N PHE A 32 19.13 5.57 -20.79
CA PHE A 32 19.32 5.27 -22.21
C PHE A 32 18.23 4.33 -22.78
N THR A 33 17.15 4.13 -22.08
CA THR A 33 15.99 3.36 -22.55
C THR A 33 15.07 4.26 -23.38
N GLU A 34 14.49 3.71 -24.44
CA GLU A 34 13.48 4.40 -25.24
C GLU A 34 12.30 4.86 -24.36
N VAL A 35 11.86 6.11 -24.53
CA VAL A 35 10.80 6.72 -23.72
C VAL A 35 9.52 5.87 -23.70
N GLU A 36 9.16 5.26 -24.82
CA GLU A 36 7.96 4.41 -24.92
C GLU A 36 8.04 3.15 -24.05
N LYS A 37 9.23 2.60 -23.86
CA LYS A 37 9.45 1.43 -22.97
C LYS A 37 9.33 1.80 -21.51
N MET A 38 9.48 3.09 -21.16
CA MET A 38 9.38 3.61 -19.79
C MET A 38 8.02 4.26 -19.50
N GLN A 39 7.06 4.21 -20.43
CA GLN A 39 5.69 4.61 -20.16
C GLN A 39 5.09 3.76 -19.04
N PRO A 40 4.53 4.38 -17.96
CA PRO A 40 4.01 3.61 -16.85
C PRO A 40 2.83 2.73 -17.25
N ARG A 41 2.83 1.51 -16.73
CA ARG A 41 1.65 0.64 -16.67
C ARG A 41 0.85 0.92 -15.40
N GLY A 42 -0.42 0.60 -15.38
CA GLY A 42 -1.26 0.68 -14.18
C GLY A 42 -2.55 1.42 -14.40
N GLY A 43 -3.24 1.70 -13.30
CA GLY A 43 -4.60 2.24 -13.30
C GLY A 43 -4.73 3.56 -14.07
N SER A 44 -5.57 3.53 -15.08
CA SER A 44 -5.89 4.66 -15.94
C SER A 44 -7.25 5.27 -15.62
N SER A 45 -7.80 5.02 -14.44
CA SER A 45 -9.12 5.54 -14.04
C SER A 45 -9.11 7.06 -14.10
N LYS A 46 -10.07 7.64 -14.82
CA LYS A 46 -10.32 9.07 -14.79
C LYS A 46 -11.10 9.39 -13.52
N GLY A 47 -10.37 9.71 -12.45
CA GLY A 47 -10.95 10.21 -11.21
C GLY A 47 -11.37 11.67 -11.34
N THR A 48 -12.17 12.12 -10.38
CA THR A 48 -12.50 13.55 -10.25
C THR A 48 -11.29 14.35 -9.80
N ASN A 49 -11.30 15.67 -10.06
CA ASN A 49 -10.27 16.56 -9.57
C ASN A 49 -10.32 16.65 -8.04
N VAL A 50 -9.16 16.78 -7.42
CA VAL A 50 -9.03 16.96 -5.98
C VAL A 50 -8.54 18.38 -5.65
N THR A 51 -8.94 18.88 -4.48
CA THR A 51 -8.39 20.11 -3.90
C THR A 51 -7.44 19.71 -2.78
N LEU A 52 -6.16 20.05 -2.90
CA LEU A 52 -5.16 19.77 -1.87
C LEU A 52 -5.38 20.65 -0.64
N ASP A 53 -5.16 20.08 0.54
CA ASP A 53 -5.14 20.83 1.80
C ASP A 53 -3.73 21.38 2.03
N GLY A 54 -3.57 22.69 1.91
CA GLY A 54 -2.30 23.37 2.18
C GLY A 54 -1.99 23.56 3.67
N ASN A 55 -2.90 23.17 4.59
CA ASN A 55 -2.72 23.36 6.02
C ASN A 55 -2.06 22.15 6.67
N ALA A 56 -1.20 22.42 7.64
CA ALA A 56 -0.63 21.37 8.48
C ALA A 56 -1.72 20.69 9.32
N SER A 57 -1.69 19.34 9.41
CA SER A 57 -2.63 18.58 10.24
C SER A 57 -2.47 18.90 11.73
N ALA A 58 -3.53 18.70 12.52
CA ALA A 58 -3.48 18.93 13.96
C ALA A 58 -2.42 18.04 14.64
N HIS A 59 -2.32 16.76 14.23
CA HIS A 59 -1.34 15.82 14.76
C HIS A 59 0.08 16.22 14.39
N TRP A 60 0.32 16.68 13.16
CA TRP A 60 1.64 17.18 12.76
C TRP A 60 2.03 18.43 13.56
N LYS A 61 1.10 19.37 13.79
CA LYS A 61 1.35 20.54 14.65
C LYS A 61 1.70 20.13 16.08
N LYS A 62 0.96 19.18 16.66
CA LYS A 62 1.25 18.65 18.00
C LYS A 62 2.61 17.95 18.02
N LEU A 63 2.96 17.19 16.99
CA LEU A 63 4.25 16.52 16.83
C LEU A 63 5.46 17.48 16.94
N GLN A 64 5.28 18.76 16.60
CA GLN A 64 6.33 19.79 16.67
C GLN A 64 6.51 20.38 18.08
N SER A 65 5.66 20.02 19.07
CA SER A 65 5.80 20.49 20.43
C SER A 65 7.07 19.98 21.10
N ALA A 66 7.81 20.88 21.76
CA ALA A 66 9.04 20.53 22.48
C ALA A 66 8.80 19.63 23.70
N ASP A 67 7.60 19.71 24.30
CA ASP A 67 7.26 19.05 25.55
C ASP A 67 6.84 17.58 25.41
N LEU A 68 6.82 17.05 24.18
CA LEU A 68 6.44 15.65 23.96
C LEU A 68 7.57 14.70 24.33
N GLY A 69 7.26 13.71 25.18
CA GLY A 69 8.12 12.54 25.34
C GLY A 69 8.14 11.67 24.08
N ASP A 70 9.17 10.84 23.92
CA ASP A 70 9.45 10.07 22.71
C ASP A 70 8.25 9.21 22.28
N LEU A 71 7.64 8.46 23.21
CA LEU A 71 6.48 7.62 22.91
C LEU A 71 5.31 8.42 22.32
N GLU A 72 4.96 9.55 22.93
CA GLU A 72 3.84 10.36 22.44
C GLU A 72 4.20 11.06 21.13
N ARG A 73 5.46 11.41 20.93
CA ARG A 73 5.96 11.97 19.65
C ARG A 73 5.79 10.97 18.50
N ASP A 74 6.19 9.70 18.71
CA ASP A 74 5.97 8.61 17.77
C ASP A 74 4.47 8.43 17.48
N ARG A 75 3.64 8.43 18.53
CA ARG A 75 2.18 8.33 18.40
C ARG A 75 1.59 9.44 17.54
N GLN A 76 2.02 10.69 17.75
CA GLN A 76 1.56 11.82 16.95
C GLN A 76 2.02 11.71 15.49
N ALA A 77 3.20 11.15 15.22
CA ALA A 77 3.66 10.87 13.86
C ALA A 77 2.77 9.81 13.17
N ILE A 78 2.41 8.73 13.87
CA ILE A 78 1.48 7.71 13.35
C ILE A 78 0.09 8.33 13.10
N LEU A 79 -0.44 9.11 14.03
CA LEU A 79 -1.75 9.76 13.90
C LEU A 79 -1.77 10.84 12.81
N ALA A 80 -0.63 11.47 12.49
CA ALA A 80 -0.53 12.44 11.40
C ALA A 80 -0.78 11.83 10.01
N MET A 81 -0.76 10.49 9.88
CA MET A 81 -1.13 9.78 8.65
C MET A 81 -2.64 9.69 8.42
N THR A 82 -3.48 10.11 9.36
CA THR A 82 -4.94 10.06 9.25
C THR A 82 -5.52 11.19 8.40
N GLY A 83 -6.75 10.99 7.93
CA GLY A 83 -7.52 11.98 7.16
C GLY A 83 -7.76 11.55 5.70
N SER A 84 -8.26 12.47 4.91
CA SER A 84 -8.56 12.26 3.50
C SER A 84 -7.37 12.61 2.63
N HIS A 85 -6.98 11.72 1.71
CA HIS A 85 -5.78 11.88 0.89
C HIS A 85 -6.05 11.57 -0.59
N ARG A 86 -5.37 12.28 -1.47
CA ARG A 86 -4.97 11.75 -2.77
C ARG A 86 -3.72 10.90 -2.55
N VAL A 87 -3.72 9.69 -3.06
CA VAL A 87 -2.56 8.81 -2.97
C VAL A 87 -2.07 8.42 -4.36
N SER A 88 -0.76 8.52 -4.61
CA SER A 88 -0.10 7.93 -5.77
C SER A 88 0.76 6.74 -5.35
N PHE A 89 0.85 5.77 -6.25
CA PHE A 89 1.64 4.54 -6.11
C PHE A 89 2.59 4.46 -7.31
N ASP A 90 3.83 4.85 -7.11
CA ASP A 90 4.87 4.89 -8.12
C ASP A 90 5.90 3.80 -7.85
N PHE A 91 6.20 2.96 -8.85
CA PHE A 91 7.20 1.90 -8.73
C PHE A 91 8.05 1.81 -9.98
N ILE A 92 9.37 1.87 -9.79
CA ILE A 92 10.34 1.77 -10.87
C ILE A 92 11.48 0.84 -10.47
N GLU A 93 11.86 -0.07 -11.37
CA GLU A 93 13.06 -0.88 -11.16
C GLU A 93 14.30 -0.06 -11.41
N THR A 94 15.29 -0.20 -10.51
CA THR A 94 16.53 0.59 -10.53
C THR A 94 17.71 -0.21 -11.02
N MET A 95 17.68 -1.55 -10.89
CA MET A 95 18.71 -2.44 -11.41
C MET A 95 18.22 -3.88 -11.52
N GLY A 96 18.84 -4.65 -12.40
CA GLY A 96 18.70 -6.10 -12.49
C GLY A 96 19.99 -6.81 -12.07
N PHE A 97 19.84 -8.07 -11.61
CA PHE A 97 20.95 -8.89 -11.14
C PHE A 97 21.21 -10.11 -12.03
N ALA A 98 20.59 -10.18 -13.21
CA ALA A 98 20.82 -11.21 -14.21
C ALA A 98 21.43 -10.62 -15.47
N GLU A 99 22.28 -11.39 -16.15
CA GLU A 99 22.78 -11.01 -17.47
C GLU A 99 21.61 -10.82 -18.43
N GLY A 100 21.67 -9.78 -19.25
CA GLY A 100 20.59 -9.45 -20.21
C GLY A 100 19.28 -8.97 -19.56
N TYR A 101 19.28 -8.62 -18.27
CA TYR A 101 18.09 -8.14 -17.60
C TYR A 101 17.50 -6.92 -18.30
N GLN A 102 16.20 -6.98 -18.59
CA GLN A 102 15.45 -5.85 -19.15
C GLN A 102 14.49 -5.33 -18.08
N PRO A 103 14.50 -4.01 -17.79
CA PRO A 103 13.58 -3.45 -16.83
C PRO A 103 12.14 -3.50 -17.37
N PRO A 104 11.16 -3.94 -16.59
CA PRO A 104 9.76 -3.82 -16.97
C PRO A 104 9.33 -2.36 -16.99
N LYS A 105 8.21 -2.09 -17.65
CA LYS A 105 7.59 -0.76 -17.59
C LYS A 105 7.34 -0.36 -16.14
N PRO A 106 7.61 0.90 -15.75
CA PRO A 106 7.26 1.41 -14.43
C PRO A 106 5.78 1.22 -14.15
N TYR A 107 5.41 1.19 -12.87
CA TYR A 107 4.00 1.16 -12.47
C TYR A 107 3.61 2.50 -11.88
N PHE A 108 2.47 3.02 -12.32
CA PHE A 108 1.83 4.18 -11.73
C PHE A 108 0.34 3.89 -11.53
N SER A 109 -0.17 4.27 -10.36
CA SER A 109 -1.60 4.29 -10.08
C SER A 109 -1.88 5.39 -9.06
N TRP A 110 -3.12 5.87 -9.01
CA TRP A 110 -3.54 6.82 -8.00
C TRP A 110 -4.99 6.58 -7.61
N GLY A 111 -5.38 7.12 -6.47
CA GLY A 111 -6.74 7.08 -5.96
C GLY A 111 -6.94 8.09 -4.85
N THR A 112 -8.13 8.06 -4.25
CA THR A 112 -8.43 8.80 -3.05
C THR A 112 -8.74 7.83 -1.92
N GLU A 113 -8.07 8.03 -0.77
CA GLU A 113 -8.20 7.19 0.42
C GLU A 113 -8.53 8.04 1.65
N HIS A 114 -9.45 7.54 2.45
CA HIS A 114 -9.65 8.02 3.82
C HIS A 114 -8.96 7.08 4.79
N VAL A 115 -8.12 7.64 5.66
CA VAL A 115 -7.37 6.91 6.69
C VAL A 115 -7.94 7.28 8.04
N GLN A 116 -8.48 6.29 8.77
CA GLN A 116 -9.13 6.52 10.05
C GLN A 116 -8.61 5.60 11.13
N VAL A 117 -8.59 6.09 12.37
CA VAL A 117 -8.26 5.29 13.54
C VAL A 117 -9.42 4.35 13.86
N ILE A 118 -9.17 3.05 13.93
CA ILE A 118 -10.17 2.06 14.35
C ILE A 118 -9.92 1.50 15.75
N LYS A 119 -8.69 1.65 16.26
CA LYS A 119 -8.34 1.35 17.65
C LYS A 119 -7.14 2.18 18.06
N GLN A 120 -7.16 2.71 19.28
CA GLN A 120 -6.06 3.48 19.85
C GLN A 120 -5.92 3.18 21.34
N GLU A 121 -4.72 2.74 21.72
CA GLU A 121 -4.29 2.53 23.11
C GLU A 121 -2.92 3.20 23.30
N GLU A 122 -2.38 3.21 24.51
CA GLU A 122 -1.08 3.82 24.78
C GLU A 122 0.03 3.28 23.86
N LYS A 123 0.09 1.95 23.72
CA LYS A 123 1.14 1.23 22.97
C LYS A 123 0.65 0.58 21.68
N PHE A 124 -0.57 0.94 21.24
CA PHE A 124 -1.18 0.35 20.05
C PHE A 124 -2.02 1.36 19.27
N ILE A 125 -1.84 1.43 17.95
CA ILE A 125 -2.67 2.24 17.05
C ILE A 125 -2.98 1.41 15.81
N SER A 126 -4.26 1.33 15.44
CA SER A 126 -4.71 0.68 14.21
C SER A 126 -5.35 1.69 13.27
N LEU A 127 -4.84 1.77 12.04
CA LEU A 127 -5.29 2.66 10.98
C LEU A 127 -5.91 1.87 9.84
N GLN A 128 -7.19 2.13 9.56
CA GLN A 128 -7.90 1.57 8.41
C GLN A 128 -7.83 2.53 7.23
N HIS A 129 -7.37 2.06 6.10
CA HIS A 129 -7.42 2.74 4.81
C HIS A 129 -8.67 2.31 4.05
N THR A 130 -9.40 3.26 3.51
CA THR A 130 -10.61 3.01 2.72
C THR A 130 -10.55 3.84 1.44
N LEU A 131 -10.63 3.17 0.30
CA LEU A 131 -10.76 3.84 -0.99
C LEU A 131 -12.16 4.44 -1.11
N VAL A 132 -12.22 5.70 -1.49
CA VAL A 132 -13.46 6.40 -1.83
C VAL A 132 -13.22 7.09 -3.16
N MET A 133 -13.71 6.49 -4.23
CA MET A 133 -13.36 6.90 -5.58
C MET A 133 -14.56 7.46 -6.32
N TYR A 134 -14.33 8.58 -6.99
CA TYR A 134 -15.28 9.21 -7.90
C TYR A 134 -14.75 9.06 -9.33
N PHE A 135 -15.59 8.70 -10.25
CA PHE A 135 -15.23 8.47 -11.64
C PHE A 135 -15.94 9.46 -12.54
N LYS A 136 -15.28 9.83 -13.66
CA LYS A 136 -15.91 10.57 -14.74
C LYS A 136 -16.12 9.66 -15.93
N ASP A 137 -17.33 9.64 -16.47
CA ASP A 137 -17.65 8.96 -17.71
C ASP A 137 -17.12 9.71 -18.94
N LYS A 138 -17.44 9.22 -20.12
CA LYS A 138 -16.99 9.83 -21.39
C LYS A 138 -17.51 11.23 -21.61
N ASP A 139 -18.66 11.54 -21.03
CA ASP A 139 -19.35 12.84 -21.14
C ASP A 139 -18.96 13.79 -20.01
N GLY A 140 -18.02 13.37 -19.15
CA GLY A 140 -17.55 14.15 -18.02
C GLY A 140 -18.48 14.12 -16.80
N LYS A 141 -19.55 13.33 -16.82
CA LYS A 141 -20.46 13.16 -15.70
C LYS A 141 -19.79 12.35 -14.60
N GLU A 142 -19.85 12.87 -13.39
CA GLU A 142 -19.29 12.24 -12.21
C GLU A 142 -20.23 11.17 -11.65
N SER A 143 -19.69 10.02 -11.32
CA SER A 143 -20.36 8.93 -10.64
C SER A 143 -19.55 8.49 -9.41
N GLY A 144 -20.24 8.00 -8.41
CA GLY A 144 -19.66 7.55 -7.13
C GLY A 144 -20.34 8.23 -5.96
N PRO A 145 -19.81 8.10 -4.73
CA PRO A 145 -18.54 7.44 -4.43
C PRO A 145 -18.64 5.90 -4.50
N MET A 146 -17.62 5.27 -5.08
CA MET A 146 -17.36 3.86 -4.86
C MET A 146 -16.49 3.72 -3.62
N VAL A 147 -17.02 3.09 -2.59
CA VAL A 147 -16.32 2.88 -1.32
C VAL A 147 -15.83 1.45 -1.24
N MET A 148 -14.56 1.25 -0.88
CA MET A 148 -13.99 -0.08 -0.71
C MET A 148 -12.98 -0.08 0.43
N LYS A 149 -13.22 -0.93 1.45
CA LYS A 149 -12.20 -1.21 2.47
C LYS A 149 -10.92 -1.63 1.77
N HIS A 150 -9.81 -0.96 2.08
CA HIS A 150 -8.53 -1.23 1.48
C HIS A 150 -7.63 -1.92 2.50
N TRP A 151 -6.41 -1.53 2.67
CA TRP A 151 -5.48 -2.14 3.60
C TRP A 151 -5.60 -1.56 5.01
N ARG A 152 -5.04 -2.26 5.99
CA ARG A 152 -4.96 -1.82 7.38
C ARG A 152 -3.52 -1.89 7.84
N GLN A 153 -3.13 -0.99 8.73
CA GLN A 153 -1.85 -1.03 9.42
C GLN A 153 -2.05 -0.91 10.92
N ASP A 154 -1.45 -1.85 11.62
CA ASP A 154 -1.40 -1.85 13.09
C ASP A 154 0.01 -1.52 13.54
N TRP A 155 0.11 -0.63 14.50
CA TRP A 155 1.35 -0.17 15.08
C TRP A 155 1.40 -0.59 16.55
N THR A 156 2.45 -1.34 16.95
CA THR A 156 2.64 -1.80 18.31
C THR A 156 4.00 -1.37 18.83
N PHE A 157 4.02 -0.68 19.98
CA PHE A 157 5.24 -0.21 20.62
C PHE A 157 5.93 -1.35 21.37
N GLU A 158 7.26 -1.50 21.15
CA GLU A 158 8.12 -2.51 21.79
C GLU A 158 7.60 -3.95 21.59
N ASP A 159 7.08 -4.23 20.40
CA ASP A 159 6.55 -5.53 20.05
C ASP A 159 7.65 -6.60 19.99
N ALA A 160 7.56 -7.57 20.85
CA ALA A 160 8.50 -8.68 20.93
C ALA A 160 8.03 -9.97 20.24
N ASP A 161 6.82 -9.97 19.64
CA ASP A 161 6.19 -11.18 19.11
C ASP A 161 5.62 -10.98 17.69
N LEU A 162 6.50 -10.94 16.71
CA LEU A 162 6.14 -10.65 15.33
C LEU A 162 5.72 -11.90 14.55
N HIS A 163 4.77 -11.77 13.60
CA HIS A 163 4.41 -12.81 12.62
C HIS A 163 4.94 -12.46 11.22
N THR A 164 6.15 -12.90 10.94
CA THR A 164 6.88 -12.56 9.72
C THR A 164 6.55 -13.48 8.55
N TYR A 165 6.42 -12.91 7.34
CA TYR A 165 6.25 -13.68 6.10
C TYR A 165 7.49 -14.49 5.76
N ARG A 166 7.31 -15.73 5.31
CA ARG A 166 8.37 -16.70 5.02
C ARG A 166 8.42 -17.20 3.57
N GLY A 167 7.64 -16.57 2.70
CA GLY A 167 7.40 -17.07 1.36
C GLY A 167 6.26 -18.09 1.31
N GLU A 168 5.84 -18.46 0.10
CA GLU A 168 4.85 -19.51 -0.15
C GLU A 168 3.57 -19.39 0.68
N ASN A 169 3.05 -18.16 0.81
CA ASN A 169 1.88 -17.81 1.63
C ASN A 169 1.96 -18.35 3.06
N THR A 170 3.13 -18.31 3.67
CA THR A 170 3.39 -18.81 5.02
C THR A 170 3.91 -17.70 5.91
N TRP A 171 3.39 -17.61 7.13
CA TRP A 171 3.85 -16.73 8.21
C TRP A 171 4.33 -17.55 9.39
N ALA A 172 5.30 -17.02 10.11
CA ALA A 172 5.81 -17.66 11.31
C ALA A 172 6.14 -16.63 12.38
N ARG A 173 5.87 -17.02 13.62
CA ARG A 173 6.20 -16.25 14.81
C ARG A 173 7.72 -16.07 14.91
N LYS A 174 8.14 -14.83 15.18
CA LYS A 174 9.53 -14.45 15.42
C LYS A 174 9.59 -13.69 16.73
N LYS A 175 9.99 -14.37 17.80
CA LYS A 175 10.22 -13.72 19.10
C LYS A 175 11.48 -12.86 19.06
N ARG A 176 11.42 -11.72 19.72
CA ARG A 176 12.49 -10.73 19.87
C ARG A 176 12.83 -10.56 21.34
N SER A 177 14.08 -10.21 21.65
CA SER A 177 14.42 -9.86 23.02
C SER A 177 13.87 -8.45 23.38
N PRO A 178 13.47 -8.20 24.63
CA PRO A 178 13.02 -6.86 25.04
C PRO A 178 14.03 -5.76 24.71
N LYS A 179 15.33 -6.05 24.87
CA LYS A 179 16.40 -5.11 24.52
C LYS A 179 16.41 -4.73 23.03
N SER A 180 16.11 -5.67 22.13
CA SER A 180 16.15 -5.44 20.67
C SER A 180 14.96 -4.63 20.15
N VAL A 181 13.87 -4.56 20.92
CA VAL A 181 12.65 -3.83 20.52
C VAL A 181 12.47 -2.50 21.27
N LYS A 182 13.36 -2.20 22.21
CA LYS A 182 13.28 -0.99 23.04
C LYS A 182 13.20 0.28 22.19
N GLY A 183 12.17 1.07 22.42
CA GLY A 183 11.90 2.30 21.68
C GLY A 183 11.58 2.08 20.19
N ALA A 184 11.12 0.89 19.82
CA ALA A 184 10.76 0.58 18.43
C ALA A 184 9.25 0.35 18.30
N TRP A 185 8.73 0.57 17.10
CA TRP A 185 7.37 0.24 16.72
C TRP A 185 7.37 -0.84 15.65
N SER A 186 6.58 -1.90 15.82
CA SER A 186 6.25 -2.78 14.70
C SER A 186 5.14 -2.15 13.84
N GLN A 187 5.18 -2.43 12.54
CA GLN A 187 4.09 -2.18 11.61
C GLN A 187 3.63 -3.54 11.06
N ALA A 188 2.43 -3.97 11.46
CA ALA A 188 1.75 -5.11 10.86
C ALA A 188 0.79 -4.60 9.78
N VAL A 189 0.98 -5.05 8.55
CA VAL A 189 0.15 -4.67 7.40
C VAL A 189 -0.74 -5.84 7.01
N TYR A 190 -2.02 -5.51 6.81
CA TYR A 190 -3.06 -6.45 6.45
C TYR A 190 -3.67 -6.11 5.09
N GLN A 191 -4.15 -7.13 4.41
CA GLN A 191 -4.81 -7.00 3.13
C GLN A 191 -6.24 -6.45 3.26
N VAL A 192 -6.92 -6.29 2.16
CA VAL A 192 -8.30 -5.76 2.10
C VAL A 192 -9.31 -6.56 2.92
N ASP A 193 -9.01 -7.82 3.21
CA ASP A 193 -9.82 -8.77 3.97
C ASP A 193 -9.29 -9.04 5.39
N ASP A 194 -8.44 -8.15 5.89
CA ASP A 194 -7.71 -8.27 7.17
C ASP A 194 -6.81 -9.51 7.30
N SER A 195 -6.59 -10.28 6.23
CA SER A 195 -5.57 -11.31 6.26
C SER A 195 -4.16 -10.71 6.34
N PRO A 196 -3.20 -11.39 6.98
CA PRO A 196 -1.85 -10.86 7.14
C PRO A 196 -1.15 -10.66 5.80
N ARG A 197 -0.36 -9.60 5.71
CA ARG A 197 0.53 -9.38 4.59
C ARG A 197 1.99 -9.46 5.02
N TYR A 198 2.44 -8.56 5.87
CA TYR A 198 3.77 -8.59 6.47
C TYR A 198 3.75 -7.84 7.79
N GLU A 199 4.74 -8.13 8.62
CA GLU A 199 5.00 -7.41 9.85
C GLU A 199 6.49 -7.17 9.99
N VAL A 200 6.87 -5.95 10.37
CA VAL A 200 8.25 -5.50 10.47
C VAL A 200 8.40 -4.48 11.59
N ILE A 201 9.54 -4.52 12.26
CA ILE A 201 9.90 -3.56 13.32
C ILE A 201 10.79 -2.46 12.76
N GLY A 202 10.65 -1.24 13.29
CA GLY A 202 11.45 -0.08 12.96
C GLY A 202 11.45 0.96 14.06
N LYS A 203 12.15 2.07 13.83
CA LYS A 203 12.23 3.17 14.79
C LYS A 203 11.87 4.48 14.15
N TRP A 204 11.20 5.33 14.90
CA TRP A 204 11.03 6.72 14.57
C TRP A 204 12.29 7.52 14.88
N SER A 205 12.57 8.51 14.07
CA SER A 205 13.56 9.56 14.28
C SER A 205 12.91 10.91 14.06
N HIS A 206 13.11 11.83 15.00
CA HIS A 206 12.51 13.17 15.00
C HIS A 206 13.62 14.22 15.08
N GLN A 207 14.16 14.61 13.94
CA GLN A 207 15.28 15.56 13.87
C GLN A 207 15.01 16.66 12.84
N GLY A 208 15.37 17.90 13.18
CA GLY A 208 15.28 19.02 12.24
C GLY A 208 13.86 19.30 11.72
N GLY A 209 12.81 19.01 12.52
CA GLY A 209 11.40 19.16 12.09
C GLY A 209 10.87 18.02 11.21
N MET A 210 11.70 17.00 10.91
CA MET A 210 11.33 15.82 10.13
C MET A 210 11.06 14.64 11.07
N SER A 211 10.03 13.85 10.78
CA SER A 211 9.69 12.62 11.50
C SER A 211 9.65 11.47 10.52
N VAL A 212 10.56 10.51 10.71
CA VAL A 212 10.77 9.38 9.82
C VAL A 212 10.81 8.09 10.61
N TRP A 213 10.01 7.11 10.19
CA TRP A 213 10.12 5.72 10.66
C TRP A 213 10.86 4.89 9.62
N THR A 214 11.91 4.19 10.05
CA THR A 214 12.68 3.30 9.19
C THR A 214 12.65 1.88 9.74
N SER A 215 12.25 0.93 8.90
CA SER A 215 12.14 -0.47 9.28
C SER A 215 13.45 -1.24 9.14
N GLU A 216 13.55 -2.38 9.83
CA GLU A 216 14.45 -3.46 9.45
C GLU A 216 14.04 -4.03 8.07
N SER A 217 14.89 -4.86 7.47
CA SER A 217 14.53 -5.63 6.27
C SER A 217 13.53 -6.74 6.60
N SER A 218 12.51 -6.89 5.78
CA SER A 218 11.49 -7.94 5.92
C SER A 218 11.05 -8.49 4.58
N TRP A 219 10.60 -9.75 4.57
CA TRP A 219 9.95 -10.35 3.42
C TRP A 219 8.45 -10.06 3.42
N ARG A 220 7.90 -9.95 2.21
CA ARG A 220 6.46 -9.78 2.00
C ARG A 220 6.00 -10.49 0.72
N PRO A 221 4.71 -10.89 0.63
CA PRO A 221 4.14 -11.44 -0.59
C PRO A 221 4.09 -10.38 -1.70
N LEU A 222 4.09 -10.85 -2.95
CA LEU A 222 3.96 -9.98 -4.11
C LEU A 222 2.63 -9.23 -4.07
N PRO A 223 2.62 -7.91 -4.36
CA PRO A 223 1.39 -7.17 -4.53
C PRO A 223 0.71 -7.56 -5.85
N ARG A 224 -0.59 -7.24 -5.97
CA ARG A 224 -1.38 -7.54 -7.17
C ARG A 224 -0.72 -7.03 -8.45
N ARG A 225 -0.14 -5.83 -8.43
CA ARG A 225 0.56 -5.23 -9.58
C ARG A 225 1.73 -6.07 -10.11
N GLU A 226 2.25 -7.02 -9.30
CA GLU A 226 3.36 -7.90 -9.66
C GLU A 226 2.87 -9.32 -9.98
N PHE A 227 2.19 -10.02 -9.05
CA PHE A 227 1.79 -11.41 -9.28
C PHE A 227 0.82 -11.60 -10.45
N SER A 228 0.18 -10.53 -10.94
CA SER A 228 -0.72 -10.59 -12.10
C SER A 228 0.00 -10.51 -13.45
N VAL A 229 1.28 -10.16 -13.46
CA VAL A 229 2.05 -9.88 -14.69
C VAL A 229 3.45 -10.48 -14.72
N ARG A 230 3.92 -11.05 -13.59
CA ARG A 230 5.25 -11.63 -13.44
C ARG A 230 5.21 -12.93 -12.64
N ASP A 231 6.04 -13.89 -13.04
CA ASP A 231 6.23 -15.21 -12.42
C ASP A 231 7.72 -15.57 -12.18
N ASP A 232 8.64 -14.65 -12.52
CA ASP A 232 10.08 -14.82 -12.43
C ASP A 232 10.65 -14.64 -11.01
N TYR A 233 9.81 -14.24 -10.03
CA TYR A 233 10.16 -14.15 -8.62
C TYR A 233 8.91 -14.31 -7.74
N ASN A 234 9.10 -14.60 -6.45
CA ASN A 234 7.98 -14.95 -5.57
C ASN A 234 7.96 -14.24 -4.19
N VAL A 235 8.99 -13.45 -3.89
CA VAL A 235 9.08 -12.67 -2.65
C VAL A 235 9.65 -11.30 -2.92
N LEU A 236 9.17 -10.30 -2.20
CA LEU A 236 9.81 -9.00 -2.05
C LEU A 236 10.48 -8.94 -0.68
N GLU A 237 11.78 -8.64 -0.66
CA GLU A 237 12.47 -8.16 0.53
C GLU A 237 12.43 -6.64 0.54
N CYS A 238 12.02 -6.03 1.64
CA CYS A 238 11.77 -4.60 1.68
C CYS A 238 12.32 -3.96 2.94
N VAL A 239 12.93 -2.80 2.80
CA VAL A 239 13.10 -1.79 3.84
C VAL A 239 12.09 -0.69 3.58
N HIS A 240 11.30 -0.37 4.60
CA HIS A 240 10.26 0.66 4.56
C HIS A 240 10.74 1.92 5.25
N GLU A 241 10.43 3.06 4.66
CA GLU A 241 10.61 4.36 5.29
C GLU A 241 9.31 5.15 5.17
N ILE A 242 8.80 5.63 6.30
CA ILE A 242 7.58 6.46 6.34
C ILE A 242 7.96 7.82 6.90
N THR A 243 7.81 8.85 6.08
CA THR A 243 8.06 10.24 6.45
C THR A 243 6.76 11.00 6.52
N VAL A 244 6.46 11.60 7.68
CA VAL A 244 5.30 12.50 7.82
C VAL A 244 5.73 13.94 7.59
N ASN A 245 4.85 14.70 6.94
CA ASN A 245 5.06 16.12 6.61
C ASN A 245 3.78 16.93 6.96
N PRO A 246 3.81 18.26 6.90
CA PRO A 246 2.67 19.09 7.29
C PRO A 246 1.35 18.71 6.63
N THR A 247 1.39 18.35 5.35
CA THR A 247 0.22 18.17 4.47
C THR A 247 -0.01 16.72 4.06
N GLY A 248 0.68 15.76 4.70
CA GLY A 248 0.51 14.34 4.38
C GLY A 248 1.68 13.48 4.83
N TRP A 249 2.00 12.45 4.06
CA TRP A 249 3.10 11.53 4.32
C TRP A 249 3.54 10.78 3.07
N VAL A 250 4.74 10.24 3.13
CA VAL A 250 5.33 9.44 2.05
C VAL A 250 5.81 8.11 2.60
N HIS A 251 5.52 7.04 1.89
CA HIS A 251 6.04 5.71 2.15
C HIS A 251 7.01 5.32 1.04
N LEU A 252 8.30 5.35 1.34
CA LEU A 252 9.34 4.81 0.47
C LEU A 252 9.51 3.32 0.73
N GLN A 253 9.73 2.57 -0.33
CA GLN A 253 9.90 1.12 -0.31
C GLN A 253 11.13 0.75 -1.13
N ASN A 254 12.21 0.37 -0.46
CA ASN A 254 13.38 -0.18 -1.12
C ASN A 254 13.21 -1.69 -1.24
N ASN A 255 12.74 -2.13 -2.39
CA ASN A 255 12.35 -3.50 -2.65
C ASN A 255 13.45 -4.26 -3.40
N ARG A 256 13.80 -5.45 -2.94
CA ARG A 256 14.55 -6.44 -3.71
C ARG A 256 13.62 -7.57 -4.11
N LYS A 257 13.54 -7.84 -5.40
CA LYS A 257 12.79 -8.95 -5.98
C LYS A 257 13.64 -10.19 -5.89
N LEU A 258 13.12 -11.26 -5.27
CA LEU A 258 13.91 -12.47 -5.05
C LEU A 258 13.09 -13.74 -5.25
N ILE A 259 13.81 -14.81 -5.58
CA ILE A 259 13.31 -16.18 -5.58
C ILE A 259 13.63 -16.77 -4.21
N ALA A 260 12.59 -17.13 -3.48
CA ALA A 260 12.71 -17.92 -2.26
C ALA A 260 12.26 -19.35 -2.51
N LYS A 261 12.98 -20.30 -1.93
CA LYS A 261 12.64 -21.72 -1.96
C LYS A 261 12.80 -22.30 -0.56
N ASP A 262 11.79 -23.02 -0.09
CA ASP A 262 11.76 -23.62 1.25
C ASP A 262 12.07 -22.59 2.38
N GLY A 263 11.56 -21.36 2.24
CA GLY A 263 11.77 -20.27 3.21
C GLY A 263 13.19 -19.70 3.24
N LYS A 264 14.03 -19.98 2.25
CA LYS A 264 15.40 -19.46 2.10
C LYS A 264 15.53 -18.66 0.81
N LEU A 265 16.39 -17.62 0.84
CA LEU A 265 16.80 -16.90 -0.35
C LEU A 265 17.56 -17.86 -1.30
N SER A 266 17.12 -17.91 -2.56
CA SER A 266 17.81 -18.61 -3.64
C SER A 266 18.57 -17.63 -4.54
N LYS A 267 17.88 -16.58 -5.03
CA LYS A 267 18.46 -15.63 -5.98
C LYS A 267 17.75 -14.28 -5.90
N TYR A 268 18.50 -13.18 -6.02
CA TYR A 268 17.93 -11.87 -6.34
C TYR A 268 17.73 -11.70 -7.85
N VAL A 269 16.65 -11.07 -8.24
CA VAL A 269 16.26 -10.82 -9.64
C VAL A 269 16.46 -9.35 -10.02
N GLY A 270 16.01 -8.44 -9.17
CA GLY A 270 16.11 -7.00 -9.42
C GLY A 270 15.83 -6.19 -8.18
N GLN A 271 16.07 -4.89 -8.29
CA GLN A 271 15.74 -3.91 -7.25
C GLN A 271 14.72 -2.91 -7.79
N GLU A 272 13.78 -2.53 -6.96
CA GLU A 272 12.70 -1.61 -7.26
C GLU A 272 12.61 -0.54 -6.18
N LEU A 273 12.44 0.68 -6.56
CA LEU A 273 12.04 1.78 -5.67
C LEU A 273 10.53 1.99 -5.80
N GLY A 274 9.83 1.98 -4.68
CA GLY A 274 8.42 2.34 -4.58
C GLY A 274 8.24 3.63 -3.80
N VAL A 275 7.36 4.50 -4.29
CA VAL A 275 6.98 5.76 -3.63
C VAL A 275 5.46 5.83 -3.57
N ASN A 276 4.91 5.71 -2.36
CA ASN A 276 3.49 6.00 -2.16
C ASN A 276 3.41 7.38 -1.49
N ARG A 277 2.78 8.33 -2.18
CA ARG A 277 2.66 9.70 -1.70
C ARG A 277 1.22 9.98 -1.33
N TYR A 278 0.99 10.31 -0.07
CA TYR A 278 -0.30 10.67 0.50
C TYR A 278 -0.34 12.18 0.73
N GLU A 279 -1.13 12.86 -0.08
CA GLU A 279 -1.33 14.31 -0.02
C GLU A 279 -2.74 14.58 0.50
N ARG A 280 -2.88 15.32 1.60
CA ARG A 280 -4.18 15.64 2.17
C ARG A 280 -5.03 16.46 1.22
N ILE A 281 -6.34 16.17 1.24
CA ILE A 281 -7.32 16.84 0.38
C ILE A 281 -8.49 17.39 1.22
N THR A 282 -9.10 18.46 0.72
CA THR A 282 -10.35 19.04 1.26
C THR A 282 -11.55 18.71 0.40
N ALA A 283 -11.34 18.35 -0.87
CA ALA A 283 -12.39 17.92 -1.80
C ALA A 283 -11.85 16.85 -2.78
N PRO A 284 -12.70 15.92 -3.23
CA PRO A 284 -14.07 15.69 -2.79
C PRO A 284 -14.14 15.16 -1.35
N SER A 285 -15.34 15.16 -0.74
CA SER A 285 -15.53 14.56 0.59
C SER A 285 -15.35 13.05 0.53
N LEU A 286 -14.55 12.48 1.44
CA LEU A 286 -14.34 11.04 1.57
C LEU A 286 -15.07 10.44 2.79
N MET A 287 -16.00 11.16 3.39
CA MET A 287 -16.71 10.76 4.62
C MET A 287 -17.58 9.51 4.45
N ALA A 288 -17.91 9.13 3.22
CA ALA A 288 -18.57 7.85 2.93
C ALA A 288 -17.77 6.63 3.45
N ALA A 289 -16.45 6.76 3.65
CA ALA A 289 -15.62 5.75 4.30
C ALA A 289 -16.04 5.51 5.76
N GLU A 290 -16.28 6.58 6.52
CA GLU A 290 -16.71 6.49 7.92
C GLU A 290 -18.11 5.89 8.03
N GLU A 291 -19.02 6.26 7.13
CA GLU A 291 -20.37 5.70 7.08
C GLU A 291 -20.36 4.20 6.80
N THR A 292 -19.57 3.75 5.83
CA THR A 292 -19.40 2.33 5.52
C THR A 292 -18.78 1.59 6.70
N LEU A 293 -17.75 2.16 7.35
CA LEU A 293 -17.17 1.52 8.52
C LEU A 293 -18.14 1.45 9.70
N LYS A 294 -18.95 2.49 9.91
CA LYS A 294 -19.99 2.48 10.95
C LYS A 294 -20.98 1.31 10.76
N LYS A 295 -21.36 1.00 9.51
CA LYS A 295 -22.26 -0.10 9.19
C LYS A 295 -21.58 -1.47 9.29
N THR A 296 -20.35 -1.61 8.76
CA THR A 296 -19.68 -2.91 8.59
C THR A 296 -18.62 -3.21 9.64
N GLY A 297 -18.25 -2.23 10.44
CA GLY A 297 -17.12 -2.29 11.37
C GLY A 297 -17.20 -3.38 12.43
N ALA A 298 -18.44 -3.70 12.89
CA ALA A 298 -18.65 -4.78 13.84
C ALA A 298 -18.31 -6.16 13.23
N TYR A 299 -18.72 -6.40 11.99
CA TYR A 299 -18.31 -7.62 11.26
C TYR A 299 -16.80 -7.69 11.05
N TRP A 300 -16.17 -6.60 10.62
CA TRP A 300 -14.72 -6.57 10.45
C TRP A 300 -13.95 -6.74 11.77
N ALA A 301 -14.56 -6.37 12.90
CA ALA A 301 -14.00 -6.67 14.22
C ALA A 301 -13.96 -8.17 14.51
N GLU A 302 -15.01 -8.94 14.14
CA GLU A 302 -15.00 -10.40 14.26
C GLU A 302 -13.95 -11.05 13.34
N VAL A 303 -13.75 -10.54 12.12
CA VAL A 303 -12.68 -11.01 11.23
C VAL A 303 -11.31 -10.76 11.87
N ARG A 304 -11.06 -9.58 12.44
CA ARG A 304 -9.80 -9.27 13.13
C ARG A 304 -9.60 -10.14 14.37
N GLU A 305 -10.66 -10.39 15.15
CA GLU A 305 -10.53 -11.27 16.32
C GLU A 305 -10.20 -12.72 15.93
N MET A 306 -10.73 -13.21 14.81
CA MET A 306 -10.33 -14.52 14.29
C MET A 306 -8.83 -14.56 13.93
N TRP A 307 -8.28 -13.49 13.33
CA TRP A 307 -6.85 -13.38 13.06
C TRP A 307 -6.02 -13.28 14.35
N ASN A 308 -6.51 -12.55 15.36
CA ASN A 308 -5.88 -12.50 16.68
C ASN A 308 -5.81 -13.89 17.32
N GLU A 309 -6.86 -14.71 17.18
CA GLU A 309 -6.85 -16.10 17.65
C GLU A 309 -5.79 -16.94 16.93
N VAL A 310 -5.67 -16.79 15.61
CA VAL A 310 -4.62 -17.46 14.83
C VAL A 310 -3.23 -17.08 15.33
N TYR A 311 -2.97 -15.80 15.56
CA TYR A 311 -1.68 -15.31 16.08
C TYR A 311 -1.38 -15.80 17.51
N ARG A 312 -2.39 -15.89 18.38
CA ARG A 312 -2.19 -16.41 19.74
C ARG A 312 -1.91 -17.92 19.76
N THR A 313 -2.54 -18.68 18.87
CA THR A 313 -2.55 -20.15 18.94
C THR A 313 -1.58 -20.84 18.00
N LYS A 314 -1.06 -20.15 17.00
CA LYS A 314 -0.20 -20.78 15.97
C LYS A 314 1.15 -20.08 15.85
N ASP A 315 2.22 -20.83 16.06
CA ASP A 315 3.58 -20.34 15.78
C ASP A 315 3.88 -20.27 14.28
N ARG A 316 3.11 -21.00 13.49
CA ARG A 316 3.21 -21.01 12.04
C ARG A 316 1.83 -21.30 11.42
N PHE A 317 1.54 -20.61 10.34
CA PHE A 317 0.35 -20.89 9.52
C PHE A 317 0.61 -20.49 8.08
N GLY A 318 -0.19 -21.04 7.19
CA GLY A 318 -0.22 -20.67 5.78
C GLY A 318 -1.64 -20.36 5.32
N LEU A 319 -1.75 -19.78 4.11
CA LEU A 319 -3.01 -19.47 3.49
C LEU A 319 -3.12 -20.11 2.10
N LYS A 320 -4.25 -20.75 1.84
CA LYS A 320 -4.64 -21.15 0.48
C LYS A 320 -4.93 -19.89 -0.34
N SER A 321 -4.55 -19.89 -1.59
CA SER A 321 -4.85 -18.79 -2.52
C SER A 321 -6.31 -18.71 -2.92
N LYS A 322 -7.00 -19.87 -2.95
CA LYS A 322 -8.42 -20.05 -3.26
C LYS A 322 -8.99 -21.24 -2.51
N VAL A 323 -10.27 -21.20 -2.23
CA VAL A 323 -11.12 -22.34 -1.81
C VAL A 323 -12.41 -22.29 -2.64
N ASP A 324 -12.78 -23.39 -3.29
CA ASP A 324 -13.92 -23.48 -4.19
C ASP A 324 -13.94 -22.34 -5.22
N GLU A 325 -12.79 -22.13 -5.89
CA GLU A 325 -12.51 -21.05 -6.87
C GLU A 325 -12.68 -19.62 -6.32
N LYS A 326 -13.04 -19.42 -5.07
CA LYS A 326 -13.20 -18.11 -4.44
C LYS A 326 -11.97 -17.71 -3.65
N LYS A 327 -11.63 -16.44 -3.69
CA LYS A 327 -10.61 -15.83 -2.85
C LYS A 327 -11.20 -15.39 -1.52
N LEU A 328 -10.39 -15.35 -0.46
CA LEU A 328 -10.79 -14.97 0.88
C LEU A 328 -11.52 -13.62 0.91
N TYR A 329 -10.94 -12.61 0.25
CA TYR A 329 -11.55 -11.27 0.20
C TYR A 329 -12.96 -11.28 -0.41
N ALA A 330 -13.22 -12.10 -1.42
CA ALA A 330 -14.53 -12.12 -2.09
C ALA A 330 -15.62 -12.63 -1.15
N LEU A 331 -15.32 -13.59 -0.28
CA LEU A 331 -16.25 -14.11 0.73
C LEU A 331 -16.52 -13.05 1.81
N HIS A 332 -15.48 -12.39 2.33
CA HIS A 332 -15.65 -11.35 3.34
C HIS A 332 -16.38 -10.12 2.80
N PHE A 333 -16.05 -9.65 1.61
CA PHE A 333 -16.77 -8.51 1.00
C PHE A 333 -18.21 -8.84 0.66
N GLY A 334 -18.48 -10.07 0.19
CA GLY A 334 -19.86 -10.52 -0.04
C GLY A 334 -20.72 -10.48 1.22
N TYR A 335 -20.18 -10.92 2.35
CA TYR A 335 -20.89 -10.84 3.63
C TYR A 335 -20.99 -9.40 4.15
N ALA A 336 -19.92 -8.60 4.05
CA ALA A 336 -19.94 -7.20 4.45
C ALA A 336 -20.99 -6.38 3.68
N ALA A 337 -21.18 -6.67 2.38
CA ALA A 337 -22.23 -6.04 1.58
C ALA A 337 -23.65 -6.42 2.06
N GLN A 338 -23.86 -7.67 2.52
CA GLN A 338 -25.13 -8.07 3.13
C GLN A 338 -25.38 -7.33 4.45
N VAL A 339 -24.34 -7.20 5.29
CA VAL A 339 -24.40 -6.42 6.53
C VAL A 339 -24.73 -4.95 6.26
N GLU A 340 -24.11 -4.36 5.24
CA GLU A 340 -24.38 -2.95 4.87
C GLU A 340 -25.83 -2.73 4.42
N ALA A 341 -26.40 -3.69 3.71
CA ALA A 341 -27.76 -3.61 3.16
C ALA A 341 -28.85 -4.00 4.18
N GLY A 342 -28.61 -5.00 5.02
CA GLY A 342 -29.64 -5.63 5.86
C GLY A 342 -29.40 -5.51 7.38
N GLY A 343 -28.31 -4.91 7.81
CA GLY A 343 -27.92 -4.84 9.22
C GLY A 343 -27.04 -6.02 9.67
N TYR A 344 -26.51 -5.90 10.88
CA TYR A 344 -25.51 -6.82 11.42
C TYR A 344 -26.09 -7.73 12.51
N ASP A 345 -25.97 -9.04 12.32
CA ASP A 345 -26.19 -10.06 13.34
C ASP A 345 -24.82 -10.54 13.87
N ALA A 346 -24.58 -10.40 15.17
CA ALA A 346 -23.29 -10.67 15.78
C ALA A 346 -22.93 -12.17 15.80
N GLU A 347 -23.91 -13.07 15.98
CA GLU A 347 -23.68 -14.51 16.02
C GLU A 347 -23.37 -15.03 14.60
N ALA A 348 -24.19 -14.66 13.63
CA ALA A 348 -23.98 -15.01 12.23
C ALA A 348 -22.68 -14.43 11.69
N GLY A 349 -22.34 -13.19 12.04
CA GLY A 349 -21.09 -12.53 11.63
C GLY A 349 -19.85 -13.22 12.19
N ARG A 350 -19.83 -13.56 13.47
CA ARG A 350 -18.76 -14.33 14.11
C ARG A 350 -18.60 -15.71 13.49
N LYS A 351 -19.71 -16.42 13.28
CA LYS A 351 -19.71 -17.73 12.63
C LYS A 351 -19.11 -17.63 11.23
N HIS A 352 -19.59 -16.67 10.41
CA HIS A 352 -19.09 -16.47 9.05
C HIS A 352 -17.59 -16.15 9.04
N ALA A 353 -17.11 -15.24 9.89
CA ALA A 353 -15.69 -14.89 9.98
C ALA A 353 -14.83 -16.11 10.32
N ARG A 354 -15.21 -16.90 11.34
CA ARG A 354 -14.52 -18.09 11.79
C ARG A 354 -14.48 -19.18 10.72
N GLU A 355 -15.60 -19.54 10.15
CA GLU A 355 -15.69 -20.59 9.12
C GLU A 355 -14.91 -20.20 7.86
N THR A 356 -15.02 -18.94 7.45
CA THR A 356 -14.35 -18.44 6.25
C THR A 356 -12.84 -18.47 6.42
N VAL A 357 -12.27 -17.88 7.48
CA VAL A 357 -10.82 -17.88 7.73
C VAL A 357 -10.30 -19.33 7.89
N SER A 358 -11.02 -20.18 8.65
CA SER A 358 -10.62 -21.58 8.89
C SER A 358 -10.48 -22.39 7.61
N LYS A 359 -11.32 -22.19 6.60
CA LYS A 359 -11.25 -22.88 5.29
C LYS A 359 -9.96 -22.55 4.54
N PHE A 360 -9.43 -21.34 4.69
CA PHE A 360 -8.20 -20.90 4.03
C PHE A 360 -6.93 -21.21 4.80
N LEU A 361 -7.01 -21.44 6.11
CA LEU A 361 -5.85 -21.76 6.94
C LEU A 361 -5.25 -23.11 6.57
N THR A 362 -3.91 -23.16 6.60
CA THR A 362 -3.09 -24.36 6.55
C THR A 362 -2.02 -24.29 7.64
N GLU A 363 -1.30 -25.37 7.89
CA GLU A 363 -0.17 -25.36 8.83
C GLU A 363 1.04 -24.57 8.33
N GLY A 364 1.01 -24.16 7.05
CA GLY A 364 2.17 -23.56 6.37
C GLY A 364 3.24 -24.59 6.04
N LYS A 365 4.12 -24.26 5.10
CA LYS A 365 5.23 -25.17 4.76
C LYS A 365 6.26 -25.20 5.89
N PRO A 366 6.64 -26.38 6.41
CA PRO A 366 7.64 -26.48 7.45
C PRO A 366 8.99 -25.96 6.95
N LYS A 367 9.79 -25.38 7.86
CA LYS A 367 11.19 -25.09 7.60
C LYS A 367 11.89 -26.44 7.44
N LYS A 368 12.38 -26.80 6.24
CA LYS A 368 13.26 -27.95 6.11
C LYS A 368 14.51 -27.69 6.95
N GLU A 369 14.70 -28.44 8.02
CA GLU A 369 15.93 -28.42 8.78
C GLU A 369 17.06 -28.87 7.83
N GLY A 370 17.97 -27.94 7.54
CA GLY A 370 19.17 -28.28 6.81
C GLY A 370 19.99 -29.19 7.70
N LYS A 371 20.21 -30.45 7.30
CA LYS A 371 21.34 -31.18 7.83
C LYS A 371 22.59 -30.38 7.53
N TYR A 372 23.28 -29.94 8.58
CA TYR A 372 24.62 -29.35 8.52
C TYR A 372 25.61 -30.45 8.09
#